data_7340cf72a337ac6e6157dedf1a0aa32b
#
_entry.id   7340cf72a337ac6e6157dedf1a0aa32b
#
_cell.length_a   1.000
_cell.length_b   1.000
_cell.length_c   1.000
_cell.angle_alpha   90.00
_cell.angle_beta   90.00
_cell.angle_gamma   90.00
#
_symmetry.space_group_name_H-M   'P 1'
#
loop_
_entity.id
_entity.type
_entity.pdbx_description
1 polymer ?
#
loop_
_entity_poly.entity_id
_entity_poly.type
_entity_poly.pdbx_seq_one_letter_code
_entity_poly.pdbx_strand_id
1 'polypeptide(L)'
;AYKTAWAILILTFPLFGGLMYLLSNAQSSKWRFAKSVLHTQQKAKPLYALPGICYESATKQLPEYYPQIHYLQEYTGFPIYADTETHYLTPGERKLETLLAELEKAEKYIFLEYFIVQEGVMWNSILEVLKRKTTQGVTVRLIYDDMGCFLTLPKDYAKQLKKHGIQCAVFNPFRPVLTVKQNNRDHRKIAVIDGKVAFTGGINLADEYINA
;
A
#
# COMPACT_ATOMS: atom_id res chain seq x y z
N ALA A 1 15.77 8.09 21.75
CA ALA A 1 14.58 8.87 22.17
C ALA A 1 13.51 8.01 22.85
N TYR A 2 12.95 6.97 22.26
CA TYR A 2 11.88 6.15 22.83
C TYR A 2 12.26 5.44 24.15
N LYS A 3 13.41 4.76 24.19
CA LYS A 3 13.90 4.08 25.42
C LYS A 3 14.15 5.06 26.56
N THR A 4 14.69 6.22 26.24
CA THR A 4 14.98 7.28 27.23
C THR A 4 13.69 7.84 27.83
N ALA A 5 12.66 8.09 27.01
CA ALA A 5 11.36 8.57 27.49
C ALA A 5 10.72 7.58 28.48
N TRP A 6 10.74 6.27 28.17
CA TRP A 6 10.26 5.25 29.09
C TRP A 6 11.09 5.14 30.36
N ALA A 7 12.43 5.25 30.25
CA ALA A 7 13.30 5.23 31.40
C ALA A 7 12.98 6.41 32.36
N ILE A 8 12.81 7.63 31.85
CA ILE A 8 12.43 8.80 32.62
C ILE A 8 11.10 8.56 33.34
N LEU A 9 10.06 8.10 32.59
CA LEU A 9 8.73 7.86 33.17
C LEU A 9 8.76 6.80 34.27
N ILE A 10 9.51 5.70 34.09
CA ILE A 10 9.62 4.63 35.09
C ILE A 10 10.42 5.08 36.29
N LEU A 11 11.49 5.86 36.12
CA LEU A 11 12.30 6.36 37.22
C LEU A 11 11.55 7.41 38.07
N THR A 12 10.73 8.26 37.39
CA THR A 12 9.97 9.30 38.10
C THR A 12 8.73 8.73 38.80
N PHE A 13 8.03 7.78 38.16
CA PHE A 13 6.82 7.15 38.68
C PHE A 13 6.90 5.62 38.51
N PRO A 14 7.63 4.91 39.38
CA PRO A 14 7.97 3.50 39.18
C PRO A 14 6.77 2.58 38.93
N LEU A 15 5.76 2.65 39.81
CA LEU A 15 4.56 1.82 39.70
C LEU A 15 3.73 2.16 38.48
N PHE A 16 3.45 3.44 38.26
CA PHE A 16 2.64 3.92 37.15
C PHE A 16 3.39 3.76 35.81
N GLY A 17 4.64 4.20 35.73
CA GLY A 17 5.47 4.09 34.57
C GLY A 17 5.75 2.63 34.16
N GLY A 18 6.01 1.78 35.16
CA GLY A 18 6.18 0.34 34.97
C GLY A 18 4.90 -0.32 34.44
N LEU A 19 3.75 -0.03 35.04
CA LEU A 19 2.45 -0.54 34.56
C LEU A 19 2.13 -0.07 33.13
N MET A 20 2.29 1.22 32.86
CA MET A 20 2.10 1.80 31.53
C MET A 20 3.04 1.18 30.48
N TYR A 21 4.30 0.95 30.85
CA TYR A 21 5.26 0.26 30.00
C TYR A 21 4.81 -1.16 29.70
N LEU A 22 4.40 -1.93 30.70
CA LEU A 22 3.91 -3.29 30.52
C LEU A 22 2.65 -3.33 29.65
N LEU A 23 1.68 -2.45 29.90
CA LEU A 23 0.45 -2.35 29.09
C LEU A 23 0.75 -1.96 27.63
N SER A 24 1.67 -1.02 27.42
CA SER A 24 2.09 -0.59 26.07
C SER A 24 2.85 -1.68 25.32
N ASN A 25 3.59 -2.52 26.04
CA ASN A 25 4.39 -3.61 25.49
C ASN A 25 3.71 -4.98 25.57
N ALA A 26 2.57 -5.12 26.25
CA ALA A 26 1.80 -6.36 26.35
C ALA A 26 1.23 -6.76 24.97
N GLN A 27 2.07 -7.36 24.14
CA GLN A 27 1.83 -7.63 22.73
C GLN A 27 1.44 -9.09 22.48
N SER A 28 0.40 -9.59 23.13
CA SER A 28 -0.16 -10.91 22.80
C SER A 28 -0.63 -11.04 21.34
N SER A 29 -0.86 -9.91 20.66
CA SER A 29 -1.32 -9.91 19.27
C SER A 29 -0.21 -9.77 18.23
N LYS A 30 1.05 -9.48 18.59
CA LYS A 30 2.19 -9.50 17.65
C LYS A 30 2.33 -10.88 16.98
N TRP A 31 2.25 -11.90 17.79
CA TRP A 31 2.44 -13.29 17.33
C TRP A 31 1.33 -13.72 16.35
N ARG A 32 0.06 -13.39 16.64
CA ARG A 32 -1.08 -13.70 15.76
C ARG A 32 -0.99 -12.96 14.42
N PHE A 33 -0.62 -11.67 14.46
CA PHE A 33 -0.45 -10.87 13.26
C PHE A 33 0.74 -11.38 12.43
N ALA A 34 1.89 -11.59 13.05
CA ALA A 34 3.06 -12.14 12.38
C ALA A 34 2.76 -13.51 11.74
N LYS A 35 2.04 -14.40 12.45
CA LYS A 35 1.62 -15.69 11.92
C LYS A 35 0.68 -15.55 10.72
N SER A 36 -0.26 -14.61 10.76
CA SER A 36 -1.15 -14.32 9.63
C SER A 36 -0.38 -13.78 8.42
N VAL A 37 0.55 -12.85 8.63
CA VAL A 37 1.40 -12.32 7.56
C VAL A 37 2.26 -13.43 6.95
N LEU A 38 2.95 -14.22 7.77
CA LEU A 38 3.76 -15.35 7.31
C LEU A 38 2.93 -16.37 6.51
N HIS A 39 1.74 -16.70 6.98
CA HIS A 39 0.84 -17.60 6.27
C HIS A 39 0.42 -17.04 4.91
N THR A 40 0.12 -15.72 4.84
CA THR A 40 -0.23 -15.06 3.57
C THR A 40 0.97 -15.04 2.62
N GLN A 41 2.17 -14.74 3.12
CA GLN A 41 3.40 -14.79 2.33
C GLN A 41 3.69 -16.19 1.79
N GLN A 42 3.54 -17.23 2.63
CA GLN A 42 3.71 -18.61 2.19
C GLN A 42 2.72 -19.00 1.10
N LYS A 43 1.46 -18.56 1.19
CA LYS A 43 0.46 -18.78 0.13
C LYS A 43 0.77 -18.02 -1.16
N ALA A 44 1.36 -16.84 -1.04
CA ALA A 44 1.73 -16.02 -2.20
C ALA A 44 3.02 -16.51 -2.89
N LYS A 45 3.91 -17.18 -2.16
CA LYS A 45 5.21 -17.64 -2.67
C LYS A 45 5.13 -18.41 -4.01
N PRO A 46 4.20 -19.37 -4.20
CA PRO A 46 4.06 -20.06 -5.49
C PRO A 46 3.64 -19.15 -6.64
N LEU A 47 2.98 -18.02 -6.36
CA LEU A 47 2.54 -17.07 -7.37
C LEU A 47 3.71 -16.24 -7.93
N TYR A 48 4.83 -16.16 -7.19
CA TYR A 48 6.04 -15.47 -7.64
C TYR A 48 6.92 -16.35 -8.53
N ALA A 49 6.72 -17.67 -8.51
CA ALA A 49 7.45 -18.63 -9.34
C ALA A 49 6.84 -18.75 -10.74
N LEU A 50 6.53 -17.62 -11.39
CA LEU A 50 5.97 -17.61 -12.73
C LEU A 50 7.05 -17.85 -13.80
N PRO A 51 6.71 -18.52 -14.95
CA PRO A 51 7.60 -18.65 -16.08
C PRO A 51 7.98 -17.26 -16.63
N GLY A 52 9.21 -17.07 -17.00
CA GLY A 52 9.70 -15.80 -17.55
C GLY A 52 10.70 -15.06 -16.64
N ILE A 53 11.07 -15.67 -15.51
CA ILE A 53 12.09 -15.14 -14.62
C ILE A 53 13.45 -15.23 -15.30
N CYS A 54 14.03 -14.09 -15.61
CA CYS A 54 15.31 -13.98 -16.33
C CYS A 54 16.49 -13.79 -15.39
N TYR A 55 16.59 -14.54 -14.26
CA TYR A 55 17.70 -14.37 -13.33
C TYR A 55 19.06 -14.53 -14.01
N GLU A 56 19.27 -15.64 -14.74
CA GLU A 56 20.53 -15.89 -15.44
C GLU A 56 20.78 -14.83 -16.53
N SER A 57 19.75 -14.43 -17.26
CA SER A 57 19.86 -13.40 -18.27
C SER A 57 20.17 -12.04 -17.66
N ALA A 58 19.48 -11.65 -16.58
CA ALA A 58 19.71 -10.38 -15.90
C ALA A 58 21.12 -10.31 -15.29
N THR A 59 21.62 -11.38 -14.70
CA THR A 59 22.97 -11.41 -14.13
C THR A 59 24.07 -11.36 -15.21
N LYS A 60 23.79 -11.91 -16.39
CA LYS A 60 24.73 -11.80 -17.54
C LYS A 60 24.73 -10.42 -18.18
N GLN A 61 23.56 -9.78 -18.27
CA GLN A 61 23.41 -8.46 -18.89
C GLN A 61 23.82 -7.32 -17.96
N LEU A 62 23.65 -7.48 -16.65
CA LEU A 62 23.89 -6.47 -15.64
C LEU A 62 24.78 -7.02 -14.49
N PRO A 63 26.02 -7.45 -14.79
CA PRO A 63 26.90 -8.09 -13.80
C PRO A 63 27.23 -7.19 -12.61
N GLU A 64 27.27 -5.87 -12.81
CA GLU A 64 27.51 -4.90 -11.74
C GLU A 64 26.39 -4.84 -10.71
N TYR A 65 25.16 -5.23 -11.07
CA TYR A 65 24.00 -5.28 -10.17
C TYR A 65 23.74 -6.68 -9.58
N TYR A 66 24.63 -7.65 -9.85
CA TYR A 66 24.46 -9.02 -9.35
C TYR A 66 24.20 -9.11 -7.83
N PRO A 67 24.93 -8.37 -6.95
CA PRO A 67 24.67 -8.44 -5.52
C PRO A 67 23.26 -8.02 -5.13
N GLN A 68 22.72 -6.95 -5.76
CA GLN A 68 21.37 -6.46 -5.53
C GLN A 68 20.31 -7.45 -6.04
N ILE A 69 20.53 -7.96 -7.25
CA ILE A 69 19.68 -8.95 -7.91
C ILE A 69 19.59 -10.21 -7.05
N HIS A 70 20.74 -10.73 -6.61
CA HIS A 70 20.81 -11.92 -5.76
C HIS A 70 20.12 -11.70 -4.41
N TYR A 71 20.38 -10.55 -3.75
CA TYR A 71 19.75 -10.19 -2.49
C TYR A 71 18.23 -10.12 -2.60
N LEU A 72 17.71 -9.44 -3.61
CA LEU A 72 16.26 -9.33 -3.82
C LEU A 72 15.62 -10.70 -4.05
N GLN A 73 16.22 -11.55 -4.84
CA GLN A 73 15.68 -12.87 -5.13
C GLN A 73 15.74 -13.81 -3.91
N GLU A 74 16.90 -13.91 -3.25
CA GLU A 74 17.10 -14.86 -2.15
C GLU A 74 16.40 -14.45 -0.86
N TYR A 75 16.48 -13.17 -0.50
CA TYR A 75 16.00 -12.71 0.81
C TYR A 75 14.58 -12.15 0.78
N THR A 76 14.13 -11.56 -0.31
CA THR A 76 12.77 -11.04 -0.41
C THR A 76 11.81 -12.02 -1.08
N GLY A 77 12.33 -12.95 -1.87
CA GLY A 77 11.55 -13.92 -2.65
C GLY A 77 10.84 -13.29 -3.85
N PHE A 78 11.17 -12.05 -4.22
CA PHE A 78 10.64 -11.41 -5.42
C PHE A 78 11.51 -11.72 -6.63
N PRO A 79 10.91 -12.28 -7.69
CA PRO A 79 11.63 -12.58 -8.92
C PRO A 79 11.91 -11.31 -9.72
N ILE A 80 12.89 -11.41 -10.60
CA ILE A 80 13.18 -10.39 -11.61
C ILE A 80 12.36 -10.66 -12.85
N TYR A 81 11.77 -9.62 -13.37
CA TYR A 81 11.02 -9.65 -14.62
C TYR A 81 11.80 -8.93 -15.71
N ALA A 82 11.77 -9.50 -16.92
CA ALA A 82 12.17 -8.83 -18.15
C ALA A 82 10.93 -8.24 -18.85
N ASP A 83 11.16 -7.62 -20.00
CA ASP A 83 10.11 -7.08 -20.87
C ASP A 83 9.22 -6.03 -20.20
N THR A 84 9.81 -5.24 -19.31
CA THR A 84 9.14 -4.14 -18.62
C THR A 84 9.67 -2.81 -19.13
N GLU A 85 8.79 -1.99 -19.68
CA GLU A 85 9.09 -0.60 -20.03
C GLU A 85 8.73 0.30 -18.85
N THR A 86 9.63 1.23 -18.52
CA THR A 86 9.44 2.14 -17.37
C THR A 86 9.44 3.58 -17.85
N HIS A 87 8.39 4.34 -17.45
CA HIS A 87 8.26 5.76 -17.72
C HIS A 87 8.26 6.56 -16.42
N TYR A 88 9.10 7.59 -16.35
CA TYR A 88 9.07 8.53 -15.25
C TYR A 88 8.08 9.66 -15.55
N LEU A 89 7.06 9.78 -14.69
CA LEU A 89 5.98 10.75 -14.85
C LEU A 89 6.17 11.94 -13.90
N THR A 90 6.39 13.11 -14.48
CA THR A 90 6.50 14.38 -13.77
C THR A 90 5.97 15.50 -14.67
N PRO A 91 5.22 16.48 -14.13
CA PRO A 91 4.74 16.62 -12.76
C PRO A 91 3.54 15.70 -12.44
N GLY A 92 2.88 15.92 -11.28
CA GLY A 92 1.75 15.10 -10.81
C GLY A 92 0.55 15.10 -11.74
N GLU A 93 0.29 16.22 -12.41
CA GLU A 93 -0.76 16.38 -13.42
C GLU A 93 -0.58 15.35 -14.55
N ARG A 94 0.65 15.17 -15.04
CA ARG A 94 0.94 14.19 -16.08
C ARG A 94 0.69 12.75 -15.60
N LYS A 95 1.01 12.49 -14.31
CA LYS A 95 0.64 11.18 -13.72
C LYS A 95 -0.86 10.99 -13.70
N LEU A 96 -1.64 12.01 -13.33
CA LEU A 96 -3.11 11.94 -13.30
C LEU A 96 -3.67 11.68 -14.69
N GLU A 97 -3.26 12.44 -15.68
CA GLU A 97 -3.68 12.27 -17.08
C GLU A 97 -3.40 10.86 -17.60
N THR A 98 -2.17 10.38 -17.37
CA THR A 98 -1.75 9.04 -17.79
C THR A 98 -2.54 7.97 -17.04
N LEU A 99 -2.73 8.12 -15.74
CA LEU A 99 -3.50 7.18 -14.92
C LEU A 99 -4.96 7.10 -15.40
N LEU A 100 -5.61 8.24 -15.63
CA LEU A 100 -6.99 8.27 -16.15
C LEU A 100 -7.10 7.58 -17.52
N ALA A 101 -6.15 7.85 -18.41
CA ALA A 101 -6.11 7.21 -19.73
C ALA A 101 -5.96 5.69 -19.66
N GLU A 102 -5.14 5.19 -18.73
CA GLU A 102 -4.98 3.74 -18.54
C GLU A 102 -6.17 3.10 -17.80
N LEU A 103 -6.77 3.80 -16.83
CA LEU A 103 -8.00 3.34 -16.16
C LEU A 103 -9.15 3.16 -17.17
N GLU A 104 -9.27 4.05 -18.16
CA GLU A 104 -10.27 3.94 -19.22
C GLU A 104 -10.09 2.71 -20.13
N LYS A 105 -8.87 2.19 -20.25
CA LYS A 105 -8.57 0.99 -21.03
C LYS A 105 -8.81 -0.31 -20.27
N ALA A 106 -9.08 -0.25 -18.95
CA ALA A 106 -9.25 -1.43 -18.12
C ALA A 106 -10.41 -2.32 -18.62
N GLU A 107 -10.17 -3.61 -18.76
CA GLU A 107 -11.13 -4.62 -19.22
C GLU A 107 -11.44 -5.68 -18.15
N LYS A 108 -10.48 -5.98 -17.24
CA LYS A 108 -10.59 -7.07 -16.27
C LYS A 108 -10.63 -6.57 -14.83
N TYR A 109 -9.60 -5.84 -14.41
CA TYR A 109 -9.50 -5.36 -13.04
C TYR A 109 -8.65 -4.11 -12.88
N ILE A 110 -8.97 -3.35 -11.82
CA ILE A 110 -8.22 -2.20 -11.33
C ILE A 110 -7.98 -2.41 -9.85
N PHE A 111 -6.72 -2.45 -9.41
CA PHE A 111 -6.33 -2.55 -8.01
C PHE A 111 -5.56 -1.31 -7.60
N LEU A 112 -6.04 -0.66 -6.54
CA LEU A 112 -5.49 0.58 -6.00
C LEU A 112 -5.11 0.39 -4.53
N GLU A 113 -3.91 0.85 -4.16
CA GLU A 113 -3.40 0.82 -2.80
C GLU A 113 -2.72 2.16 -2.51
N TYR A 114 -3.32 2.97 -1.62
CA TYR A 114 -2.85 4.33 -1.37
C TYR A 114 -2.87 4.65 0.13
N PHE A 115 -1.89 5.46 0.56
CA PHE A 115 -1.85 5.94 1.93
C PHE A 115 -2.87 7.04 2.18
N ILE A 116 -2.92 8.07 1.30
CA ILE A 116 -3.90 9.15 1.36
C ILE A 116 -4.80 9.09 0.13
N VAL A 117 -6.09 9.17 0.40
CA VAL A 117 -7.14 9.48 -0.56
C VAL A 117 -7.91 10.68 -0.01
N GLN A 118 -8.09 11.71 -0.82
CA GLN A 118 -8.77 12.93 -0.42
C GLN A 118 -9.77 13.35 -1.49
N GLU A 119 -10.99 13.68 -1.08
CA GLU A 119 -11.98 14.23 -2.00
C GLU A 119 -11.47 15.55 -2.58
N GLY A 120 -11.52 15.67 -3.90
CA GLY A 120 -11.01 16.80 -4.67
C GLY A 120 -10.99 16.47 -6.16
N VAL A 121 -10.37 17.31 -6.96
CA VAL A 121 -10.32 17.16 -8.42
C VAL A 121 -9.68 15.84 -8.82
N MET A 122 -8.51 15.52 -8.23
CA MET A 122 -7.76 14.30 -8.56
C MET A 122 -8.55 13.04 -8.25
N TRP A 123 -9.01 12.89 -7.01
CA TRP A 123 -9.71 11.68 -6.60
C TRP A 123 -11.08 11.56 -7.27
N ASN A 124 -11.84 12.64 -7.36
CA ASN A 124 -13.18 12.59 -7.93
C ASN A 124 -13.16 12.20 -9.42
N SER A 125 -12.18 12.70 -10.19
CA SER A 125 -12.01 12.29 -11.59
C SER A 125 -11.70 10.79 -11.72
N ILE A 126 -10.82 10.28 -10.87
CA ILE A 126 -10.51 8.84 -10.81
C ILE A 126 -11.76 8.05 -10.40
N LEU A 127 -12.46 8.47 -9.35
CA LEU A 127 -13.64 7.78 -8.82
C LEU A 127 -14.76 7.66 -9.88
N GLU A 128 -14.98 8.68 -10.68
CA GLU A 128 -15.98 8.62 -11.76
C GLU A 128 -15.61 7.56 -12.82
N VAL A 129 -14.34 7.43 -13.17
CA VAL A 129 -13.87 6.33 -14.04
C VAL A 129 -14.11 4.98 -13.37
N LEU A 130 -13.74 4.83 -12.10
CA LEU A 130 -13.90 3.57 -11.37
C LEU A 130 -15.38 3.14 -11.29
N LYS A 131 -16.30 4.07 -10.99
CA LYS A 131 -17.75 3.81 -10.99
C LYS A 131 -18.24 3.30 -12.35
N ARG A 132 -17.83 3.95 -13.43
CA ARG A 132 -18.19 3.54 -14.79
C ARG A 132 -17.63 2.17 -15.12
N LYS A 133 -16.38 1.89 -14.73
CA LYS A 133 -15.75 0.59 -14.96
C LYS A 133 -16.42 -0.54 -14.20
N THR A 134 -16.88 -0.31 -12.97
CA THR A 134 -17.66 -1.34 -12.24
C THR A 134 -18.97 -1.68 -12.95
N THR A 135 -19.67 -0.71 -13.54
CA THR A 135 -20.90 -0.98 -14.32
C THR A 135 -20.62 -1.76 -15.60
N GLN A 136 -19.39 -1.71 -16.12
CA GLN A 136 -18.93 -2.47 -17.28
C GLN A 136 -18.42 -3.87 -16.91
N GLY A 137 -18.48 -4.27 -15.63
CA GLY A 137 -18.06 -5.60 -15.16
C GLY A 137 -16.57 -5.67 -14.77
N VAL A 138 -15.83 -4.56 -14.80
CA VAL A 138 -14.42 -4.53 -14.33
C VAL A 138 -14.38 -4.66 -12.81
N THR A 139 -13.55 -5.55 -12.31
CA THR A 139 -13.35 -5.72 -10.86
C THR A 139 -12.49 -4.58 -10.32
N VAL A 140 -13.05 -3.71 -9.48
CA VAL A 140 -12.31 -2.61 -8.85
C VAL A 140 -12.09 -2.88 -7.37
N ARG A 141 -10.83 -2.83 -6.93
CA ARG A 141 -10.42 -2.96 -5.52
C ARG A 141 -9.60 -1.77 -5.08
N LEU A 142 -9.93 -1.24 -3.91
CA LEU A 142 -9.19 -0.16 -3.27
C LEU A 142 -8.80 -0.56 -1.85
N ILE A 143 -7.54 -0.32 -1.50
CA ILE A 143 -7.07 -0.32 -0.11
C ILE A 143 -6.56 1.08 0.20
N TYR A 144 -6.99 1.66 1.31
CA TYR A 144 -6.43 2.91 1.81
C TYR A 144 -6.09 2.80 3.30
N ASP A 145 -5.11 3.59 3.75
CA ASP A 145 -4.71 3.62 5.15
C ASP A 145 -5.66 4.51 5.97
N ASP A 146 -6.15 4.01 7.09
CA ASP A 146 -7.13 4.74 7.91
C ASP A 146 -6.58 6.03 8.48
N MET A 147 -5.33 6.02 8.97
CA MET A 147 -4.70 7.24 9.52
C MET A 147 -4.35 8.25 8.43
N GLY A 148 -3.92 7.77 7.26
CA GLY A 148 -3.66 8.63 6.11
C GLY A 148 -4.93 9.33 5.61
N CYS A 149 -6.09 8.69 5.79
CA CYS A 149 -7.38 9.21 5.32
C CYS A 149 -8.28 9.72 6.45
N PHE A 150 -7.80 9.77 7.70
CA PHE A 150 -8.62 10.08 8.88
C PHE A 150 -9.31 11.45 8.81
N LEU A 151 -8.62 12.45 8.26
CA LEU A 151 -9.14 13.82 8.11
C LEU A 151 -9.58 14.16 6.68
N THR A 152 -9.34 13.27 5.72
CA THR A 152 -9.53 13.55 4.28
C THR A 152 -10.73 12.83 3.67
N LEU A 153 -11.25 11.82 4.35
CA LEU A 153 -12.44 11.07 3.91
C LEU A 153 -13.53 11.08 4.97
N PRO A 154 -14.80 11.07 4.55
CA PRO A 154 -15.93 10.96 5.49
C PRO A 154 -15.97 9.58 6.17
N LYS A 155 -16.64 9.53 7.32
CA LYS A 155 -16.89 8.25 8.01
C LYS A 155 -17.60 7.25 7.09
N ASP A 156 -17.25 5.97 7.23
CA ASP A 156 -17.85 4.89 6.46
C ASP A 156 -17.65 4.99 4.93
N TYR A 157 -16.64 5.74 4.48
CA TYR A 157 -16.36 5.94 3.05
C TYR A 157 -16.22 4.61 2.28
N ALA A 158 -15.58 3.61 2.88
CA ALA A 158 -15.50 2.27 2.29
C ALA A 158 -16.88 1.65 2.02
N LYS A 159 -17.90 1.94 2.86
CA LYS A 159 -19.28 1.49 2.61
C LYS A 159 -19.92 2.26 1.46
N GLN A 160 -19.61 3.54 1.32
CA GLN A 160 -20.09 4.34 0.19
C GLN A 160 -19.52 3.82 -1.12
N LEU A 161 -18.22 3.54 -1.19
CA LEU A 161 -17.58 2.95 -2.36
C LEU A 161 -18.17 1.59 -2.75
N LYS A 162 -18.49 0.76 -1.76
CA LYS A 162 -19.13 -0.55 -2.00
C LYS A 162 -20.51 -0.43 -2.67
N LYS A 163 -21.26 0.65 -2.42
CA LYS A 163 -22.54 0.90 -3.12
C LYS A 163 -22.37 1.11 -4.62
N HIS A 164 -21.19 1.54 -5.04
CA HIS A 164 -20.82 1.71 -6.45
C HIS A 164 -20.10 0.48 -7.03
N GLY A 165 -20.14 -0.67 -6.35
CA GLY A 165 -19.49 -1.90 -6.81
C GLY A 165 -17.97 -1.95 -6.57
N ILE A 166 -17.38 -0.94 -5.93
CA ILE A 166 -15.95 -0.89 -5.62
C ILE A 166 -15.69 -1.67 -4.34
N GLN A 167 -14.89 -2.74 -4.43
CA GLN A 167 -14.47 -3.51 -3.26
C GLN A 167 -13.43 -2.71 -2.48
N CYS A 168 -13.78 -2.26 -1.30
CA CYS A 168 -12.90 -1.39 -0.50
C CYS A 168 -12.54 -2.03 0.83
N ALA A 169 -11.26 -1.97 1.19
CA ALA A 169 -10.73 -2.36 2.49
C ALA A 169 -9.95 -1.19 3.11
N VAL A 170 -10.09 -1.02 4.42
CA VAL A 170 -9.36 -0.01 5.20
C VAL A 170 -8.20 -0.69 5.90
N PHE A 171 -6.99 -0.22 5.63
CA PHE A 171 -5.78 -0.76 6.27
C PHE A 171 -5.65 -0.22 7.70
N ASN A 172 -5.44 -1.11 8.64
CA ASN A 172 -5.19 -0.86 10.07
C ASN A 172 -6.10 0.24 10.66
N PRO A 173 -7.43 -0.02 10.78
CA PRO A 173 -8.39 0.94 11.30
C PRO A 173 -7.95 1.50 12.65
N PHE A 174 -8.02 2.82 12.80
CA PHE A 174 -7.66 3.50 14.03
C PHE A 174 -8.58 3.08 15.16
N ARG A 175 -7.98 2.70 16.27
CA ARG A 175 -8.67 2.43 17.54
C ARG A 175 -8.02 3.25 18.62
N PRO A 176 -8.76 3.99 19.44
CA PRO A 176 -8.20 4.81 20.52
C PRO A 176 -7.67 3.92 21.66
N VAL A 177 -6.61 3.17 21.40
CA VAL A 177 -5.93 2.29 22.35
C VAL A 177 -4.44 2.62 22.34
N LEU A 178 -3.82 2.72 23.50
CA LEU A 178 -2.37 2.90 23.62
C LEU A 178 -1.64 1.63 23.16
N THR A 179 -1.43 1.51 21.86
CA THR A 179 -0.73 0.35 21.26
C THR A 179 0.20 0.79 20.16
N VAL A 180 1.41 0.24 20.17
CA VAL A 180 2.43 0.47 19.12
C VAL A 180 1.98 -0.03 17.72
N LYS A 181 0.94 -0.87 17.65
CA LYS A 181 0.39 -1.37 16.39
C LYS A 181 -0.20 -0.30 15.49
N GLN A 182 -0.64 0.81 16.05
CA GLN A 182 -1.16 1.94 15.29
C GLN A 182 -0.10 2.59 14.40
N ASN A 183 1.19 2.36 14.69
CA ASN A 183 2.31 2.88 13.92
C ASN A 183 2.61 2.09 12.63
N ASN A 184 2.03 0.89 12.47
CA ASN A 184 2.16 0.13 11.22
C ASN A 184 1.18 0.72 10.20
N ARG A 185 1.70 1.55 9.30
CA ARG A 185 0.92 2.23 8.25
C ARG A 185 1.29 1.70 6.89
N ASP A 186 0.34 1.74 5.98
CA ASP A 186 0.56 1.39 4.59
C ASP A 186 0.88 2.64 3.77
N HIS A 187 2.16 2.93 3.62
CA HIS A 187 2.62 4.14 2.92
C HIS A 187 2.86 3.93 1.42
N ARG A 188 2.37 2.82 0.85
CA ARG A 188 2.49 2.52 -0.58
C ARG A 188 1.51 3.34 -1.41
N LYS A 189 1.85 3.58 -2.67
CA LYS A 189 1.03 4.22 -3.68
C LYS A 189 1.17 3.37 -4.93
N ILE A 190 0.18 2.52 -5.15
CA ILE A 190 0.20 1.51 -6.21
C ILE A 190 -1.14 1.54 -6.94
N ALA A 191 -1.09 1.53 -8.26
CA ALA A 191 -2.23 1.22 -9.11
C ALA A 191 -1.82 0.12 -10.08
N VAL A 192 -2.64 -0.92 -10.23
CA VAL A 192 -2.41 -2.01 -11.19
C VAL A 192 -3.65 -2.17 -12.04
N ILE A 193 -3.47 -2.19 -13.36
CA ILE A 193 -4.54 -2.26 -14.34
C ILE A 193 -4.30 -3.48 -15.22
N ASP A 194 -5.20 -4.45 -15.14
CA ASP A 194 -5.21 -5.70 -15.94
C ASP A 194 -3.93 -6.54 -15.87
N GLY A 195 -3.01 -6.22 -14.95
CA GLY A 195 -1.67 -6.81 -14.88
C GLY A 195 -0.75 -6.39 -16.04
N LYS A 196 -1.16 -5.40 -16.83
CA LYS A 196 -0.41 -4.89 -17.99
C LYS A 196 0.31 -3.59 -17.66
N VAL A 197 -0.34 -2.71 -16.87
CA VAL A 197 0.20 -1.40 -16.48
C VAL A 197 0.16 -1.27 -14.98
N ALA A 198 1.25 -0.75 -14.41
CA ALA A 198 1.33 -0.43 -12.99
C ALA A 198 1.92 0.96 -12.76
N PHE A 199 1.38 1.67 -11.78
CA PHE A 199 1.91 2.94 -11.30
C PHE A 199 2.40 2.77 -9.87
N THR A 200 3.57 3.31 -9.58
CA THR A 200 4.11 3.40 -8.22
C THR A 200 4.88 4.69 -8.04
N GLY A 201 5.07 5.14 -6.81
CA GLY A 201 5.83 6.36 -6.52
C GLY A 201 5.42 7.04 -5.22
N GLY A 202 5.71 8.34 -5.10
CA GLY A 202 5.44 9.15 -3.91
C GLY A 202 4.07 9.84 -3.88
N ILE A 203 3.36 9.92 -5.01
CA ILE A 203 2.15 10.73 -5.18
C ILE A 203 0.92 9.95 -4.68
N ASN A 204 0.20 10.53 -3.69
CA ASN A 204 -1.10 10.05 -3.24
C ASN A 204 -2.23 10.47 -4.19
N LEU A 205 -3.49 10.23 -3.80
CA LEU A 205 -4.68 10.66 -4.53
C LEU A 205 -5.29 11.88 -3.84
N ALA A 206 -4.61 13.03 -3.98
CA ALA A 206 -5.00 14.30 -3.39
C ALA A 206 -4.54 15.47 -4.26
N ASP A 207 -5.26 16.58 -4.20
CA ASP A 207 -5.05 17.73 -5.08
C ASP A 207 -3.72 18.45 -4.86
N GLU A 208 -3.12 18.33 -3.66
CA GLU A 208 -1.78 18.86 -3.37
C GLU A 208 -0.67 18.32 -4.31
N TYR A 209 -0.92 17.21 -5.00
CA TYR A 209 0.02 16.61 -5.93
C TYR A 209 -0.19 17.03 -7.39
N ILE A 210 -1.23 17.80 -7.70
CA ILE A 210 -1.57 18.24 -9.06
C ILE A 210 -1.75 19.76 -9.18
N ASN A 211 -1.30 20.52 -8.17
CA ASN A 211 -1.43 21.99 -8.13
C ASN A 211 -2.85 22.51 -8.36
N ALA A 212 -3.87 21.79 -7.90
CA ALA A 212 -5.28 22.11 -8.04
C ALA A 212 -5.87 22.67 -6.72
#